data_657b714f8b599e18c072a3aba2dd78ea
#
_entry.id   657b714f8b599e18c072a3aba2dd78ea
#
_cell.length_a   1.000
_cell.length_b   1.000
_cell.length_c   1.000
_cell.angle_alpha   90.00
_cell.angle_beta   90.00
_cell.angle_gamma   90.00
#
_symmetry.space_group_name_H-M   'P 1'
#
loop_
_entity.id
_entity.type
_entity.pdbx_description
1 polymer ?
#
loop_
_entity_poly.entity_id
_entity_poly.type
_entity_poly.pdbx_seq_one_letter_code
_entity_poly.pdbx_strand_id
1 'polypeptide(L)'
;MKLIFRGHDDRYAVEQSLLAFFPEERPVYEPAEDGEDHALVTLSRSPRYNTAVTTITYHGRTARGISRTAVDPQLTEYEAERLRQKAVKLSFFKAAREITGITPSWGALTGIRPGKLASRMLEEGMTERQVDRVLRDTYFVSPERRRLCIETAEASRRAKADLRPEDISLYVGIPFCPTRCAYCSFVSRTIGRKTELLEPYLRALEQEIAVTGRLLTQSGRTIRTLYIGGGTPTTLSTPQMERLLGVIRDNFDLSRCVEFTVEGGRPDTLDLEKLQVIRSGGADRMSINPQTMEDAVLRACGRPHKAADVLRAYGEAADAGFSAINMDLIAGLPADSTAGFRRSLDTVAALHPANITVHTLALKKGADLFERRENLPSAGDVAEMVAYAEQTLRALGYKPYYLYRQKYMSGSFENVG
;
A
#
# COMPACT_ATOMS: atom_id res chain seq x y z
N MET A 1 -22.70 -4.89 14.98
CA MET A 1 -23.89 -5.00 14.10
C MET A 1 -24.05 -6.43 13.63
N LYS A 2 -25.23 -7.01 13.72
CA LYS A 2 -25.53 -8.36 13.23
C LYS A 2 -25.67 -8.37 11.72
N LEU A 3 -25.02 -9.32 11.03
CA LEU A 3 -25.08 -9.49 9.57
C LEU A 3 -25.81 -10.79 9.23
N ILE A 4 -26.92 -10.66 8.51
CA ILE A 4 -27.79 -11.78 8.11
C ILE A 4 -27.74 -11.90 6.59
N PHE A 5 -27.41 -13.09 6.08
CA PHE A 5 -27.30 -13.35 4.64
C PHE A 5 -28.40 -14.27 4.16
N ARG A 6 -28.96 -13.98 2.97
CA ARG A 6 -29.95 -14.83 2.30
C ARG A 6 -29.61 -15.00 0.83
N GLY A 7 -29.50 -16.24 0.39
CA GLY A 7 -29.18 -16.60 -1.01
C GLY A 7 -27.70 -16.47 -1.41
N HIS A 8 -26.82 -16.15 -0.46
CA HIS A 8 -25.37 -16.10 -0.63
C HIS A 8 -24.64 -16.10 0.72
N ASP A 9 -23.29 -16.24 0.70
CA ASP A 9 -22.43 -16.15 1.87
C ASP A 9 -21.22 -15.22 1.59
N ASP A 10 -21.43 -14.10 0.91
CA ASP A 10 -20.38 -13.13 0.56
C ASP A 10 -20.04 -12.21 1.75
N ARG A 11 -19.71 -12.77 2.90
CA ARG A 11 -19.39 -12.05 4.16
C ARG A 11 -18.36 -10.98 3.95
N TYR A 12 -17.24 -11.36 3.36
CA TYR A 12 -16.12 -10.44 3.12
C TYR A 12 -16.51 -9.18 2.32
N ALA A 13 -17.41 -9.33 1.36
CA ALA A 13 -17.88 -8.21 0.55
C ALA A 13 -18.62 -7.16 1.37
N VAL A 14 -19.37 -7.58 2.40
CA VAL A 14 -20.17 -6.73 3.29
C VAL A 14 -19.32 -6.15 4.41
N GLU A 15 -18.46 -6.96 5.06
CA GLU A 15 -17.58 -6.53 6.15
C GLU A 15 -16.74 -5.30 5.82
N GLN A 16 -16.19 -5.24 4.61
CA GLN A 16 -15.38 -4.09 4.19
C GLN A 16 -16.19 -2.79 4.08
N SER A 17 -17.45 -2.90 3.68
CA SER A 17 -18.36 -1.77 3.64
C SER A 17 -18.85 -1.41 5.05
N LEU A 18 -19.12 -2.41 5.90
CA LEU A 18 -19.48 -2.19 7.30
C LEU A 18 -18.43 -1.34 8.02
N LEU A 19 -17.15 -1.75 7.94
CA LEU A 19 -16.05 -1.04 8.60
C LEU A 19 -15.86 0.41 8.08
N ALA A 20 -16.23 0.68 6.84
CA ALA A 20 -16.12 2.02 6.26
C ALA A 20 -17.22 2.99 6.76
N PHE A 21 -18.40 2.49 7.07
CA PHE A 21 -19.53 3.29 7.51
C PHE A 21 -19.74 3.27 9.02
N PHE A 22 -19.37 2.16 9.67
CA PHE A 22 -19.58 1.88 11.09
C PHE A 22 -18.27 1.40 11.72
N PRO A 23 -17.26 2.27 11.88
CA PRO A 23 -15.90 1.88 12.30
C PRO A 23 -15.85 1.27 13.71
N GLU A 24 -16.82 1.63 14.58
CA GLU A 24 -16.94 1.07 15.94
C GLU A 24 -17.60 -0.31 15.96
N GLU A 25 -18.31 -0.68 14.88
CA GLU A 25 -19.03 -1.93 14.80
C GLU A 25 -18.13 -3.10 14.44
N ARG A 26 -18.48 -4.29 14.93
CA ARG A 26 -17.87 -5.55 14.54
C ARG A 26 -18.95 -6.46 13.96
N PRO A 27 -18.65 -7.22 12.90
CA PRO A 27 -19.61 -8.16 12.34
C PRO A 27 -19.88 -9.31 13.30
N VAL A 28 -21.16 -9.59 13.54
CA VAL A 28 -21.66 -10.74 14.30
C VAL A 28 -22.61 -11.51 13.37
N TYR A 29 -22.54 -12.84 13.36
CA TYR A 29 -23.28 -13.70 12.41
C TYR A 29 -24.40 -14.51 13.09
N GLU A 30 -24.99 -13.93 14.11
CA GLU A 30 -26.13 -14.50 14.84
C GLU A 30 -27.44 -13.89 14.34
N PRO A 31 -28.57 -14.56 14.52
CA PRO A 31 -29.88 -13.97 14.27
C PRO A 31 -30.06 -12.68 15.08
N ALA A 32 -30.73 -11.70 14.50
CA ALA A 32 -31.07 -10.48 15.21
C ALA A 32 -32.41 -10.65 15.94
N GLU A 33 -32.47 -10.14 17.17
CA GLU A 33 -33.73 -9.98 17.93
C GLU A 33 -34.41 -8.66 17.56
N ASP A 34 -35.68 -8.51 17.96
CA ASP A 34 -36.42 -7.28 17.70
C ASP A 34 -35.74 -6.08 18.37
N GLY A 35 -35.52 -5.02 17.61
CA GLY A 35 -34.89 -3.79 18.09
C GLY A 35 -33.36 -3.74 18.02
N GLU A 36 -32.68 -4.83 17.69
CA GLU A 36 -31.22 -4.85 17.55
C GLU A 36 -30.72 -4.28 16.22
N ASP A 37 -29.54 -3.66 16.26
CA ASP A 37 -28.85 -3.16 15.07
C ASP A 37 -28.36 -4.30 14.17
N HIS A 38 -28.91 -4.36 12.96
CA HIS A 38 -28.60 -5.45 12.03
C HIS A 38 -28.64 -5.01 10.55
N ALA A 39 -28.03 -5.81 9.70
CA ALA A 39 -28.16 -5.71 8.25
C ALA A 39 -28.57 -7.06 7.65
N LEU A 40 -29.71 -7.07 6.97
CA LEU A 40 -30.17 -8.19 6.14
C LEU A 40 -29.73 -7.98 4.69
N VAL A 41 -28.88 -8.86 4.19
CA VAL A 41 -28.33 -8.82 2.82
C VAL A 41 -28.85 -10.02 2.03
N THR A 42 -29.65 -9.76 1.01
CA THR A 42 -30.29 -10.80 0.20
C THR A 42 -29.78 -10.75 -1.24
N LEU A 43 -29.41 -11.87 -1.81
CA LEU A 43 -29.09 -12.02 -3.22
C LEU A 43 -30.09 -12.96 -3.90
N SER A 44 -30.84 -12.42 -4.84
CA SER A 44 -31.76 -13.17 -5.70
C SER A 44 -31.16 -13.33 -7.09
N ARG A 45 -31.24 -14.53 -7.64
CA ARG A 45 -30.74 -14.88 -8.98
C ARG A 45 -31.91 -15.14 -9.92
N SER A 46 -31.86 -14.54 -11.10
CA SER A 46 -32.79 -14.83 -12.21
C SER A 46 -31.99 -15.06 -13.48
N PRO A 47 -32.62 -15.58 -14.57
CA PRO A 47 -31.92 -15.78 -15.84
C PRO A 47 -31.31 -14.51 -16.45
N ARG A 48 -31.85 -13.33 -16.09
CA ARG A 48 -31.41 -12.04 -16.67
C ARG A 48 -30.58 -11.19 -15.71
N TYR A 49 -30.81 -11.31 -14.39
CA TYR A 49 -30.21 -10.42 -13.42
C TYR A 49 -29.89 -11.11 -12.09
N ASN A 50 -28.78 -10.75 -11.50
CA ASN A 50 -28.53 -10.91 -10.09
C ASN A 50 -28.98 -9.62 -9.39
N THR A 51 -29.88 -9.72 -8.43
CA THR A 51 -30.41 -8.58 -7.68
C THR A 51 -30.04 -8.74 -6.21
N ALA A 52 -29.25 -7.79 -5.69
CA ALA A 52 -28.93 -7.70 -4.26
C ALA A 52 -29.78 -6.62 -3.61
N VAL A 53 -30.33 -6.93 -2.45
CA VAL A 53 -31.10 -6.02 -1.61
C VAL A 53 -30.51 -6.07 -0.20
N THR A 54 -30.16 -4.92 0.32
CA THR A 54 -29.72 -4.77 1.71
C THR A 54 -30.68 -3.88 2.46
N THR A 55 -31.16 -4.34 3.64
CA THR A 55 -31.91 -3.55 4.59
C THR A 55 -31.06 -3.42 5.85
N ILE A 56 -30.75 -2.20 6.27
CA ILE A 56 -29.99 -1.91 7.50
C ILE A 56 -30.95 -1.27 8.48
N THR A 57 -31.05 -1.83 9.70
CA THR A 57 -31.68 -1.21 10.86
C THR A 57 -30.57 -0.80 11.83
N TYR A 58 -30.50 0.50 12.17
CA TYR A 58 -29.46 1.06 13.02
C TYR A 58 -30.04 2.18 13.86
N HIS A 59 -29.93 2.06 15.18
CA HIS A 59 -30.53 2.99 16.17
C HIS A 59 -32.01 3.31 15.89
N GLY A 60 -32.80 2.27 15.61
CA GLY A 60 -34.23 2.37 15.36
C GLY A 60 -34.62 2.97 14.00
N ARG A 61 -33.64 3.32 13.13
CA ARG A 61 -33.88 3.78 11.75
C ARG A 61 -33.62 2.64 10.78
N THR A 62 -34.35 2.63 9.67
CA THR A 62 -34.21 1.61 8.62
C THR A 62 -33.97 2.26 7.27
N ALA A 63 -33.00 1.75 6.53
CA ALA A 63 -32.72 2.16 5.16
C ALA A 63 -32.54 0.95 4.24
N ARG A 64 -32.80 1.14 2.94
CA ARG A 64 -32.79 0.05 1.95
C ARG A 64 -31.97 0.42 0.74
N GLY A 65 -31.01 -0.45 0.36
CA GLY A 65 -30.20 -0.33 -0.85
C GLY A 65 -30.46 -1.47 -1.83
N ILE A 66 -30.55 -1.16 -3.10
CA ILE A 66 -30.77 -2.14 -4.18
C ILE A 66 -29.67 -1.98 -5.23
N SER A 67 -29.15 -3.12 -5.71
CA SER A 67 -28.23 -3.17 -6.84
C SER A 67 -28.53 -4.38 -7.73
N ARG A 68 -28.32 -4.20 -9.04
CA ARG A 68 -28.50 -5.26 -10.04
C ARG A 68 -27.28 -5.36 -10.94
N THR A 69 -26.96 -6.57 -11.33
CA THR A 69 -25.98 -6.86 -12.39
C THR A 69 -26.61 -7.82 -13.41
N ALA A 70 -26.39 -7.55 -14.69
CA ALA A 70 -26.85 -8.45 -15.73
C ALA A 70 -26.11 -9.79 -15.63
N VAL A 71 -26.81 -10.87 -15.99
CA VAL A 71 -26.21 -12.19 -16.16
C VAL A 71 -25.72 -12.27 -17.61
N ASP A 72 -24.45 -12.56 -17.79
CA ASP A 72 -23.85 -12.84 -19.09
C ASP A 72 -23.38 -14.29 -19.11
N PRO A 73 -23.98 -15.14 -19.94
CA PRO A 73 -23.63 -16.56 -20.04
C PRO A 73 -22.22 -16.84 -20.61
N GLN A 74 -21.57 -15.82 -21.19
CA GLN A 74 -20.21 -15.95 -21.75
C GLN A 74 -19.12 -15.75 -20.68
N LEU A 75 -19.49 -15.26 -19.50
CA LEU A 75 -18.53 -15.05 -18.42
C LEU A 75 -18.12 -16.35 -17.76
N THR A 76 -16.86 -16.42 -17.37
CA THR A 76 -16.37 -17.48 -16.50
C THR A 76 -17.09 -17.42 -15.14
N GLU A 77 -17.15 -18.53 -14.41
CA GLU A 77 -17.75 -18.55 -13.07
C GLU A 77 -17.08 -17.53 -12.12
N TYR A 78 -15.77 -17.33 -12.25
CA TYR A 78 -15.04 -16.30 -11.48
C TYR A 78 -15.52 -14.87 -11.78
N GLU A 79 -15.76 -14.54 -13.05
CA GLU A 79 -16.26 -13.23 -13.46
C GLU A 79 -17.71 -13.02 -13.02
N ALA A 80 -18.54 -14.05 -13.19
CA ALA A 80 -19.91 -14.03 -12.71
C ALA A 80 -19.99 -13.82 -11.20
N GLU A 81 -19.12 -14.51 -10.42
CA GLU A 81 -19.02 -14.34 -8.98
C GLU A 81 -18.63 -12.90 -8.62
N ARG A 82 -17.65 -12.30 -9.31
CA ARG A 82 -17.28 -10.90 -9.10
C ARG A 82 -18.43 -9.93 -9.35
N LEU A 83 -19.28 -10.19 -10.34
CA LEU A 83 -20.48 -9.38 -10.58
C LEU A 83 -21.52 -9.53 -9.45
N ARG A 84 -21.72 -10.74 -8.93
CA ARG A 84 -22.58 -10.99 -7.76
C ARG A 84 -22.09 -10.22 -6.54
N GLN A 85 -20.80 -10.35 -6.22
CA GLN A 85 -20.16 -9.62 -5.12
C GLN A 85 -20.25 -8.10 -5.31
N LYS A 86 -20.14 -7.61 -6.54
CA LYS A 86 -20.35 -6.18 -6.86
C LYS A 86 -21.77 -5.74 -6.53
N ALA A 87 -22.77 -6.53 -6.90
CA ALA A 87 -24.19 -6.23 -6.60
C ALA A 87 -24.42 -6.17 -5.07
N VAL A 88 -23.89 -7.16 -4.33
CA VAL A 88 -23.97 -7.22 -2.85
C VAL A 88 -23.34 -6.00 -2.22
N LYS A 89 -22.10 -5.65 -2.60
CA LYS A 89 -21.38 -4.45 -2.09
C LYS A 89 -22.15 -3.17 -2.33
N LEU A 90 -22.64 -2.98 -3.55
CA LEU A 90 -23.36 -1.75 -3.92
C LEU A 90 -24.71 -1.64 -3.22
N SER A 91 -25.41 -2.75 -2.98
CA SER A 91 -26.66 -2.71 -2.21
C SER A 91 -26.43 -2.30 -0.76
N PHE A 92 -25.42 -2.88 -0.11
CA PHE A 92 -25.03 -2.50 1.26
C PHE A 92 -24.56 -1.04 1.32
N PHE A 93 -23.70 -0.63 0.40
CA PHE A 93 -23.22 0.76 0.34
C PHE A 93 -24.36 1.77 0.25
N LYS A 94 -25.35 1.52 -0.60
CA LYS A 94 -26.50 2.42 -0.77
C LYS A 94 -27.33 2.53 0.50
N ALA A 95 -27.63 1.39 1.16
CA ALA A 95 -28.36 1.38 2.42
C ALA A 95 -27.57 2.10 3.52
N ALA A 96 -26.26 1.80 3.65
CA ALA A 96 -25.41 2.42 4.66
C ALA A 96 -25.27 3.94 4.46
N ARG A 97 -25.12 4.40 3.21
CA ARG A 97 -25.07 5.82 2.87
C ARG A 97 -26.37 6.54 3.24
N GLU A 98 -27.52 5.93 2.97
CA GLU A 98 -28.82 6.51 3.27
C GLU A 98 -29.04 6.64 4.79
N ILE A 99 -28.67 5.63 5.58
CA ILE A 99 -28.90 5.63 7.01
C ILE A 99 -27.93 6.52 7.79
N THR A 100 -26.65 6.61 7.32
CA THR A 100 -25.60 7.39 7.98
C THR A 100 -25.48 8.83 7.46
N GLY A 101 -25.92 9.10 6.23
CA GLY A 101 -25.66 10.37 5.54
C GLY A 101 -24.21 10.54 5.07
N ILE A 102 -23.33 9.57 5.33
CA ILE A 102 -21.89 9.63 5.03
C ILE A 102 -21.60 9.00 3.67
N THR A 103 -20.67 9.58 2.92
CA THR A 103 -20.11 8.96 1.73
C THR A 103 -18.59 8.88 1.90
N PRO A 104 -18.00 7.69 2.12
CA PRO A 104 -16.56 7.54 2.20
C PRO A 104 -15.88 8.04 0.92
N SER A 105 -14.67 8.58 1.02
CA SER A 105 -13.95 9.19 -0.13
C SER A 105 -13.74 8.21 -1.30
N TRP A 106 -13.56 6.93 -1.01
CA TRP A 106 -13.48 5.87 -2.02
C TRP A 106 -14.82 5.25 -2.40
N GLY A 107 -15.92 5.77 -1.87
CA GLY A 107 -17.27 5.27 -2.14
C GLY A 107 -17.39 3.77 -1.89
N ALA A 108 -18.03 3.06 -2.81
CA ALA A 108 -18.20 1.61 -2.79
C ALA A 108 -16.95 0.83 -3.27
N LEU A 109 -15.85 1.52 -3.60
CA LEU A 109 -14.63 0.88 -4.08
C LEU A 109 -13.80 0.39 -2.90
N THR A 110 -13.96 -0.86 -2.50
CA THR A 110 -13.31 -1.48 -1.33
C THR A 110 -12.01 -2.23 -1.67
N GLY A 111 -11.62 -2.28 -2.94
CA GLY A 111 -10.42 -2.99 -3.38
C GLY A 111 -9.11 -2.33 -2.93
N ILE A 112 -8.08 -3.14 -2.70
CA ILE A 112 -6.75 -2.67 -2.28
C ILE A 112 -5.95 -1.99 -3.39
N ARG A 113 -6.33 -2.17 -4.65
CA ARG A 113 -5.67 -1.60 -5.84
C ARG A 113 -6.67 -0.92 -6.76
N PRO A 114 -7.21 0.25 -6.37
CA PRO A 114 -8.23 0.95 -7.18
C PRO A 114 -7.70 1.33 -8.57
N GLY A 115 -6.42 1.68 -8.70
CA GLY A 115 -5.78 1.96 -9.99
C GLY A 115 -5.87 0.80 -11.00
N LYS A 116 -5.88 -0.47 -10.56
CA LYS A 116 -6.07 -1.61 -11.49
C LYS A 116 -7.42 -1.63 -12.17
N LEU A 117 -8.47 -1.14 -11.50
CA LEU A 117 -9.79 -1.02 -12.12
C LEU A 117 -9.77 0.05 -13.22
N ALA A 118 -9.19 1.20 -12.92
CA ALA A 118 -9.05 2.28 -13.90
C ALA A 118 -8.14 1.87 -15.07
N SER A 119 -6.97 1.26 -14.80
CA SER A 119 -6.06 0.76 -15.84
C SER A 119 -6.78 -0.21 -16.79
N ARG A 120 -7.53 -1.17 -16.26
CA ARG A 120 -8.28 -2.13 -17.09
C ARG A 120 -9.30 -1.43 -17.98
N MET A 121 -10.10 -0.51 -17.44
CA MET A 121 -11.08 0.24 -18.24
C MET A 121 -10.41 1.08 -19.34
N LEU A 122 -9.25 1.66 -19.08
CA LEU A 122 -8.46 2.38 -20.08
C LEU A 122 -7.86 1.43 -21.13
N GLU A 123 -7.39 0.25 -20.73
CA GLU A 123 -6.89 -0.81 -21.62
C GLU A 123 -8.01 -1.40 -22.50
N GLU A 124 -9.26 -1.45 -22.01
CA GLU A 124 -10.46 -1.80 -22.75
C GLU A 124 -10.96 -0.70 -23.71
N GLY A 125 -10.23 0.42 -23.82
CA GLY A 125 -10.51 1.52 -24.74
C GLY A 125 -11.42 2.63 -24.21
N MET A 126 -11.75 2.62 -22.92
CA MET A 126 -12.51 3.74 -22.33
C MET A 126 -11.62 4.99 -22.23
N THR A 127 -12.20 6.16 -22.48
CA THR A 127 -11.54 7.44 -22.21
C THR A 127 -11.49 7.73 -20.72
N GLU A 128 -10.56 8.59 -20.28
CA GLU A 128 -10.49 9.04 -18.87
C GLU A 128 -11.84 9.62 -18.38
N ARG A 129 -12.55 10.36 -19.24
CA ARG A 129 -13.89 10.89 -18.92
C ARG A 129 -14.92 9.80 -18.67
N GLN A 130 -14.84 8.71 -19.41
CA GLN A 130 -15.74 7.55 -19.22
C GLN A 130 -15.38 6.83 -17.93
N VAL A 131 -14.09 6.64 -17.66
CA VAL A 131 -13.60 6.05 -16.38
C VAL A 131 -14.03 6.91 -15.18
N ASP A 132 -13.85 8.24 -15.26
CA ASP A 132 -14.32 9.17 -14.21
C ASP A 132 -15.83 9.02 -13.95
N ARG A 133 -16.63 8.95 -15.03
CA ARG A 133 -18.08 8.74 -14.91
C ARG A 133 -18.42 7.42 -14.21
N VAL A 134 -17.75 6.31 -14.56
CA VAL A 134 -17.98 5.02 -13.90
C VAL A 134 -17.59 5.08 -12.42
N LEU A 135 -16.43 5.66 -12.09
CA LEU A 135 -16.00 5.81 -10.71
C LEU A 135 -16.96 6.69 -9.90
N ARG A 136 -17.50 7.75 -10.50
CA ARG A 136 -18.49 8.65 -9.88
C ARG A 136 -19.86 7.98 -9.71
N ASP A 137 -20.45 7.50 -10.80
CA ASP A 137 -21.86 7.13 -10.86
C ASP A 137 -22.11 5.69 -10.36
N THR A 138 -21.13 4.80 -10.56
CA THR A 138 -21.25 3.40 -10.10
C THR A 138 -20.64 3.19 -8.73
N TYR A 139 -19.47 3.80 -8.46
CA TYR A 139 -18.73 3.54 -7.23
C TYR A 139 -18.79 4.69 -6.23
N PHE A 140 -19.36 5.84 -6.58
CA PHE A 140 -19.52 7.01 -5.68
C PHE A 140 -18.19 7.52 -5.11
N VAL A 141 -17.11 7.40 -5.87
CA VAL A 141 -15.77 7.87 -5.47
C VAL A 141 -15.71 9.40 -5.54
N SER A 142 -15.06 10.02 -4.54
CA SER A 142 -14.91 11.49 -4.49
C SER A 142 -14.11 12.05 -5.68
N PRO A 143 -14.27 13.33 -6.03
CA PRO A 143 -13.55 13.95 -7.16
C PRO A 143 -12.03 13.80 -7.06
N GLU A 144 -11.46 14.04 -5.87
CA GLU A 144 -10.02 13.98 -5.61
C GLU A 144 -9.51 12.55 -5.81
N ARG A 145 -10.23 11.56 -5.29
CA ARG A 145 -9.84 10.15 -5.40
C ARG A 145 -10.06 9.58 -6.80
N ARG A 146 -11.04 10.09 -7.57
CA ARG A 146 -11.18 9.74 -8.99
C ARG A 146 -9.99 10.23 -9.80
N ARG A 147 -9.59 11.51 -9.60
CA ARG A 147 -8.42 12.08 -10.24
C ARG A 147 -7.16 11.28 -9.91
N LEU A 148 -6.88 11.03 -8.62
CA LEU A 148 -5.74 10.25 -8.16
C LEU A 148 -5.73 8.84 -8.78
N CYS A 149 -6.88 8.17 -8.84
CA CYS A 149 -7.03 6.83 -9.41
C CYS A 149 -6.68 6.79 -10.91
N ILE A 150 -7.14 7.79 -11.68
CA ILE A 150 -6.88 7.88 -13.12
C ILE A 150 -5.42 8.24 -13.38
N GLU A 151 -4.86 9.24 -12.68
CA GLU A 151 -3.46 9.65 -12.84
C GLU A 151 -2.49 8.49 -12.56
N THR A 152 -2.72 7.74 -11.47
CA THR A 152 -1.87 6.58 -11.15
C THR A 152 -2.07 5.42 -12.12
N ALA A 153 -3.26 5.25 -12.68
CA ALA A 153 -3.52 4.26 -13.72
C ALA A 153 -2.76 4.62 -15.01
N GLU A 154 -2.78 5.88 -15.43
CA GLU A 154 -2.03 6.37 -16.58
C GLU A 154 -0.51 6.28 -16.37
N ALA A 155 -0.01 6.62 -15.17
CA ALA A 155 1.40 6.44 -14.84
C ALA A 155 1.83 4.97 -14.96
N SER A 156 1.02 4.05 -14.43
CA SER A 156 1.25 2.59 -14.55
C SER A 156 1.23 2.12 -15.99
N ARG A 157 0.29 2.63 -16.83
CA ARG A 157 0.23 2.28 -18.25
C ARG A 157 1.48 2.76 -19.00
N ARG A 158 1.92 4.00 -18.77
CA ARG A 158 3.17 4.52 -19.36
C ARG A 158 4.38 3.68 -18.96
N ALA A 159 4.50 3.32 -17.68
CA ALA A 159 5.61 2.49 -17.21
C ALA A 159 5.62 1.08 -17.83
N LYS A 160 4.44 0.57 -18.24
CA LYS A 160 4.30 -0.74 -18.89
C LYS A 160 4.43 -0.71 -20.42
N ALA A 161 4.41 0.48 -21.04
CA ALA A 161 4.34 0.59 -22.50
C ALA A 161 5.51 -0.11 -23.22
N ASP A 162 6.69 -0.10 -22.60
CA ASP A 162 7.93 -0.67 -23.15
C ASP A 162 8.26 -2.06 -22.59
N LEU A 163 7.35 -2.67 -21.81
CA LEU A 163 7.58 -4.02 -21.28
C LEU A 163 7.44 -5.07 -22.39
N ARG A 164 8.36 -6.00 -22.40
CA ARG A 164 8.37 -7.18 -23.28
C ARG A 164 7.91 -8.42 -22.52
N PRO A 165 7.42 -9.45 -23.21
CA PRO A 165 7.00 -10.70 -22.56
C PRO A 165 8.09 -11.40 -21.76
N GLU A 166 9.36 -11.21 -22.14
CA GLU A 166 10.52 -11.76 -21.45
C GLU A 166 10.97 -10.95 -20.24
N ASP A 167 10.54 -9.68 -20.11
CA ASP A 167 10.95 -8.80 -19.02
C ASP A 167 10.40 -9.26 -17.67
N ILE A 168 11.26 -9.29 -16.66
CA ILE A 168 10.89 -9.61 -15.28
C ILE A 168 11.38 -8.55 -14.30
N SER A 169 10.75 -8.49 -13.16
CA SER A 169 11.23 -7.77 -11.99
C SER A 169 11.76 -8.77 -10.97
N LEU A 170 12.96 -8.54 -10.45
CA LEU A 170 13.60 -9.39 -9.47
C LEU A 170 13.62 -8.70 -8.11
N TYR A 171 13.27 -9.44 -7.06
CA TYR A 171 13.32 -8.99 -5.68
C TYR A 171 14.29 -9.84 -4.87
N VAL A 172 15.26 -9.19 -4.23
CA VAL A 172 16.21 -9.83 -3.31
C VAL A 172 15.85 -9.41 -1.89
N GLY A 173 15.42 -10.37 -1.05
CA GLY A 173 14.94 -10.11 0.30
C GLY A 173 16.03 -10.23 1.34
N ILE A 174 16.19 -9.23 2.23
CA ILE A 174 17.05 -9.28 3.41
C ILE A 174 16.16 -9.18 4.66
N PRO A 175 15.76 -10.30 5.29
CA PRO A 175 14.73 -10.32 6.34
C PRO A 175 15.29 -9.96 7.73
N PHE A 176 16.23 -9.04 7.80
CA PHE A 176 16.87 -8.62 9.05
C PHE A 176 16.69 -7.13 9.30
N CYS A 177 16.49 -6.77 10.58
CA CYS A 177 16.43 -5.39 11.04
C CYS A 177 17.30 -5.21 12.30
N PRO A 178 17.89 -4.02 12.54
CA PRO A 178 18.60 -3.77 13.78
C PRO A 178 17.68 -3.83 15.02
N THR A 179 16.49 -3.22 14.89
CA THR A 179 15.39 -3.25 15.89
C THR A 179 14.07 -3.39 15.19
N ARG A 180 13.00 -3.77 15.91
CA ARG A 180 11.65 -3.87 15.37
C ARG A 180 10.89 -2.57 15.64
N CYS A 181 10.33 -1.97 14.58
CA CYS A 181 9.43 -0.83 14.72
C CYS A 181 8.04 -1.30 15.19
N ALA A 182 7.40 -0.57 16.10
CA ALA A 182 6.13 -0.95 16.72
C ALA A 182 4.98 -1.16 15.71
N TYR A 183 5.00 -0.42 14.60
CA TYR A 183 3.99 -0.53 13.52
C TYR A 183 4.29 -1.60 12.48
N CYS A 184 5.50 -2.18 12.48
CA CYS A 184 5.97 -3.05 11.40
C CYS A 184 5.37 -4.45 11.49
N SER A 185 4.71 -4.88 10.42
CA SER A 185 4.14 -6.22 10.27
C SER A 185 4.92 -7.10 9.28
N PHE A 186 6.04 -6.63 8.75
CA PHE A 186 6.85 -7.43 7.83
C PHE A 186 7.50 -8.61 8.54
N VAL A 187 7.66 -9.70 7.80
CA VAL A 187 8.38 -10.88 8.26
C VAL A 187 9.86 -10.53 8.29
N SER A 188 10.32 -10.06 9.45
CA SER A 188 11.72 -9.72 9.67
C SER A 188 12.17 -10.19 11.04
N ARG A 189 13.47 -10.47 11.17
CA ARG A 189 14.10 -10.86 12.41
C ARG A 189 14.99 -9.75 12.92
N THR A 190 14.79 -9.38 14.18
CA THR A 190 15.70 -8.45 14.84
C THR A 190 17.00 -9.18 15.16
N ILE A 191 18.12 -8.68 14.65
CA ILE A 191 19.43 -9.30 14.90
C ILE A 191 20.08 -8.75 16.17
N GLY A 192 19.82 -7.50 16.56
CA GLY A 192 20.44 -6.90 17.73
C GLY A 192 21.95 -7.17 17.75
N ARG A 193 22.43 -7.85 18.81
CA ARG A 193 23.81 -8.33 18.90
C ARG A 193 24.04 -9.75 18.35
N LYS A 194 22.96 -10.44 17.90
CA LYS A 194 23.02 -11.84 17.41
C LYS A 194 23.13 -11.84 15.87
N THR A 195 24.33 -11.69 15.37
CA THR A 195 24.62 -11.70 13.92
C THR A 195 24.84 -13.12 13.35
N GLU A 196 24.73 -14.13 14.19
CA GLU A 196 25.06 -15.54 13.84
C GLU A 196 24.26 -16.10 12.66
N LEU A 197 23.05 -15.58 12.41
CA LEU A 197 22.22 -16.03 11.31
C LEU A 197 22.49 -15.32 9.99
N LEU A 198 23.17 -14.18 10.01
CA LEU A 198 23.42 -13.39 8.80
C LEU A 198 24.27 -14.15 7.80
N GLU A 199 25.40 -14.71 8.24
CA GLU A 199 26.34 -15.36 7.34
C GLU A 199 25.79 -16.68 6.73
N PRO A 200 25.13 -17.55 7.48
CA PRO A 200 24.43 -18.70 6.89
C PRO A 200 23.34 -18.29 5.89
N TYR A 201 22.59 -17.22 6.19
CA TYR A 201 21.57 -16.69 5.29
C TYR A 201 22.18 -16.17 4.00
N LEU A 202 23.24 -15.36 4.08
CA LEU A 202 23.91 -14.82 2.89
C LEU A 202 24.45 -15.92 2.00
N ARG A 203 25.08 -16.95 2.56
CA ARG A 203 25.53 -18.11 1.77
C ARG A 203 24.41 -18.82 1.03
N ALA A 204 23.28 -19.00 1.68
CA ALA A 204 22.10 -19.59 1.04
C ALA A 204 21.54 -18.67 -0.06
N LEU A 205 21.45 -17.37 0.19
CA LEU A 205 21.01 -16.37 -0.78
C LEU A 205 21.94 -16.31 -2.01
N GLU A 206 23.25 -16.36 -1.81
CA GLU A 206 24.25 -16.39 -2.89
C GLU A 206 24.06 -17.62 -3.79
N GLN A 207 23.80 -18.79 -3.20
CA GLN A 207 23.47 -20.00 -3.96
C GLN A 207 22.17 -19.86 -4.73
N GLU A 208 21.13 -19.28 -4.11
CA GLU A 208 19.85 -19.03 -4.77
C GLU A 208 20.00 -18.05 -5.94
N ILE A 209 20.79 -16.98 -5.79
CA ILE A 209 21.11 -16.03 -6.86
C ILE A 209 21.79 -16.76 -8.03
N ALA A 210 22.79 -17.58 -7.75
CA ALA A 210 23.51 -18.32 -8.79
C ALA A 210 22.61 -19.32 -9.55
N VAL A 211 21.71 -20.01 -8.83
CA VAL A 211 20.71 -20.91 -9.47
C VAL A 211 19.73 -20.10 -10.30
N THR A 212 19.21 -19.02 -9.75
CA THR A 212 18.24 -18.13 -10.43
C THR A 212 18.85 -17.53 -11.70
N GLY A 213 20.12 -17.09 -11.68
CA GLY A 213 20.81 -16.57 -12.85
C GLY A 213 20.85 -17.56 -14.00
N ARG A 214 21.22 -18.83 -13.70
CA ARG A 214 21.20 -19.89 -14.71
C ARG A 214 19.80 -20.15 -15.28
N LEU A 215 18.79 -20.18 -14.43
CA LEU A 215 17.39 -20.37 -14.87
C LEU A 215 16.89 -19.22 -15.74
N LEU A 216 17.23 -17.98 -15.41
CA LEU A 216 16.87 -16.81 -16.21
C LEU A 216 17.54 -16.87 -17.60
N THR A 217 18.82 -17.21 -17.67
CA THR A 217 19.54 -17.39 -18.94
C THR A 217 18.90 -18.50 -19.78
N GLN A 218 18.63 -19.66 -19.19
CA GLN A 218 18.01 -20.79 -19.88
C GLN A 218 16.59 -20.50 -20.39
N SER A 219 15.84 -19.69 -19.66
CA SER A 219 14.46 -19.33 -20.02
C SER A 219 14.36 -18.08 -20.91
N GLY A 220 15.48 -17.45 -21.26
CA GLY A 220 15.52 -16.22 -22.07
C GLY A 220 14.85 -15.02 -21.37
N ARG A 221 14.81 -15.01 -20.04
CA ARG A 221 14.24 -13.91 -19.28
C ARG A 221 15.24 -12.78 -19.06
N THR A 222 14.75 -11.54 -19.09
CA THR A 222 15.55 -10.32 -18.97
C THR A 222 15.13 -9.54 -17.73
N ILE A 223 16.10 -9.16 -16.90
CA ILE A 223 15.82 -8.36 -15.70
C ILE A 223 15.59 -6.90 -16.12
N ARG A 224 14.34 -6.44 -15.93
CA ARG A 224 13.96 -5.06 -16.20
C ARG A 224 14.13 -4.17 -14.97
N THR A 225 13.86 -4.70 -13.78
CA THR A 225 14.07 -4.01 -12.51
C THR A 225 14.63 -4.97 -11.46
N LEU A 226 15.50 -4.46 -10.60
CA LEU A 226 16.06 -5.18 -9.46
C LEU A 226 15.81 -4.37 -8.19
N TYR A 227 15.25 -5.01 -7.16
CA TYR A 227 14.99 -4.39 -5.88
C TYR A 227 15.56 -5.22 -4.73
N ILE A 228 16.46 -4.65 -3.95
CA ILE A 228 16.94 -5.24 -2.69
C ILE A 228 16.20 -4.60 -1.55
N GLY A 229 15.36 -5.37 -0.87
CA GLY A 229 14.48 -4.89 0.19
C GLY A 229 14.26 -5.93 1.30
N GLY A 230 13.18 -5.76 2.06
CA GLY A 230 12.76 -6.71 3.11
C GLY A 230 12.63 -6.10 4.48
N GLY A 231 13.49 -6.45 5.42
CA GLY A 231 13.59 -5.82 6.73
C GLY A 231 14.32 -4.49 6.63
N THR A 232 15.65 -4.57 6.59
CA THR A 232 16.56 -3.42 6.39
C THR A 232 17.82 -3.96 5.72
N PRO A 233 17.93 -3.94 4.40
CA PRO A 233 19.08 -4.50 3.67
C PRO A 233 20.43 -3.95 4.14
N THR A 234 20.48 -2.67 4.50
CA THR A 234 21.67 -1.99 4.98
C THR A 234 22.10 -2.39 6.40
N THR A 235 21.39 -3.33 7.03
CA THR A 235 21.85 -4.06 8.22
C THR A 235 23.10 -4.89 7.92
N LEU A 236 23.30 -5.29 6.67
CA LEU A 236 24.53 -5.92 6.21
C LEU A 236 25.70 -4.96 6.41
N SER A 237 26.85 -5.49 6.85
CA SER A 237 28.10 -4.72 6.88
C SER A 237 28.54 -4.32 5.47
N THR A 238 29.39 -3.31 5.35
CA THR A 238 29.87 -2.84 4.04
C THR A 238 30.52 -3.99 3.23
N PRO A 239 31.41 -4.86 3.81
CA PRO A 239 31.92 -6.03 3.07
C PRO A 239 30.88 -7.06 2.68
N GLN A 240 29.84 -7.28 3.51
CA GLN A 240 28.75 -8.18 3.18
C GLN A 240 27.88 -7.64 2.04
N MET A 241 27.63 -6.34 2.03
CA MET A 241 26.91 -5.67 0.94
C MET A 241 27.70 -5.73 -0.36
N GLU A 242 28.98 -5.42 -0.32
CA GLU A 242 29.88 -5.51 -1.48
C GLU A 242 29.89 -6.91 -2.07
N ARG A 243 30.02 -7.95 -1.22
CA ARG A 243 29.98 -9.37 -1.65
C ARG A 243 28.65 -9.72 -2.30
N LEU A 244 27.51 -9.33 -1.70
CA LEU A 244 26.19 -9.59 -2.28
C LEU A 244 26.04 -8.94 -3.66
N LEU A 245 26.45 -7.66 -3.79
CA LEU A 245 26.37 -6.93 -5.05
C LEU A 245 27.32 -7.54 -6.12
N GLY A 246 28.48 -8.04 -5.70
CA GLY A 246 29.38 -8.82 -6.58
C GLY A 246 28.71 -10.08 -7.12
N VAL A 247 28.12 -10.90 -6.23
CA VAL A 247 27.39 -12.12 -6.63
C VAL A 247 26.22 -11.80 -7.57
N ILE A 248 25.51 -10.71 -7.34
CA ILE A 248 24.42 -10.26 -8.23
C ILE A 248 24.96 -9.95 -9.62
N ARG A 249 26.04 -9.16 -9.73
CA ARG A 249 26.66 -8.81 -11.03
C ARG A 249 27.23 -10.00 -11.78
N ASP A 250 27.78 -10.97 -11.05
CA ASP A 250 28.38 -12.16 -11.66
C ASP A 250 27.34 -13.14 -12.20
N ASN A 251 26.11 -13.10 -11.69
CA ASN A 251 25.08 -14.09 -12.03
C ASN A 251 23.89 -13.51 -12.81
N PHE A 252 23.69 -12.20 -12.83
CA PHE A 252 22.58 -11.57 -13.52
C PHE A 252 23.04 -10.62 -14.62
N ASP A 253 22.46 -10.76 -15.82
CA ASP A 253 22.57 -9.75 -16.86
C ASP A 253 21.67 -8.55 -16.53
N LEU A 254 22.30 -7.45 -16.11
CA LEU A 254 21.64 -6.20 -15.78
C LEU A 254 21.71 -5.16 -16.91
N SER A 255 22.18 -5.53 -18.11
CA SER A 255 22.35 -4.61 -19.24
C SER A 255 21.07 -3.90 -19.66
N ARG A 256 19.91 -4.51 -19.38
CA ARG A 256 18.57 -3.95 -19.64
C ARG A 256 17.83 -3.52 -18.38
N CYS A 257 18.48 -3.54 -17.24
CA CYS A 257 17.90 -3.07 -15.99
C CYS A 257 17.73 -1.55 -16.04
N VAL A 258 16.51 -1.06 -15.89
CA VAL A 258 16.18 0.37 -15.92
C VAL A 258 16.05 0.99 -14.54
N GLU A 259 15.94 0.17 -13.51
CA GLU A 259 15.94 0.60 -12.12
C GLU A 259 16.51 -0.50 -11.23
N PHE A 260 17.61 -0.18 -10.55
CA PHE A 260 18.18 -1.01 -9.50
C PHE A 260 18.09 -0.26 -8.16
N THR A 261 17.11 -0.63 -7.35
CA THR A 261 16.83 0.00 -6.05
C THR A 261 17.44 -0.81 -4.91
N VAL A 262 18.09 -0.12 -3.95
CA VAL A 262 18.45 -0.67 -2.65
C VAL A 262 17.69 0.09 -1.55
N GLU A 263 16.95 -0.63 -0.72
CA GLU A 263 16.24 -0.06 0.42
C GLU A 263 17.18 0.18 1.58
N GLY A 264 17.55 1.44 1.81
CA GLY A 264 18.30 1.87 2.98
C GLY A 264 17.45 1.84 4.25
N GLY A 265 16.19 2.21 4.10
CA GLY A 265 15.14 2.09 5.11
C GLY A 265 15.39 2.90 6.38
N ARG A 266 16.57 2.77 6.97
CA ARG A 266 16.93 3.37 8.26
C ARG A 266 18.26 4.14 8.17
N PRO A 267 18.27 5.44 8.51
CA PRO A 267 19.48 6.26 8.43
C PRO A 267 20.61 5.80 9.37
N ASP A 268 20.28 5.15 10.49
CA ASP A 268 21.24 4.61 11.47
C ASP A 268 22.02 3.37 10.96
N THR A 269 21.69 2.85 9.78
CA THR A 269 22.42 1.74 9.13
C THR A 269 23.22 2.19 7.92
N LEU A 270 23.24 3.49 7.64
CA LEU A 270 23.90 4.12 6.50
C LEU A 270 25.08 4.97 6.93
N ASP A 271 26.14 4.88 6.15
CA ASP A 271 27.30 5.76 6.13
C ASP A 271 27.77 5.95 4.68
N LEU A 272 28.61 6.94 4.44
CA LEU A 272 29.09 7.30 3.10
C LEU A 272 29.80 6.13 2.42
N GLU A 273 30.65 5.36 3.13
CA GLU A 273 31.39 4.23 2.57
C GLU A 273 30.42 3.17 2.04
N LYS A 274 29.43 2.77 2.83
CA LYS A 274 28.41 1.79 2.41
C LYS A 274 27.59 2.30 1.22
N LEU A 275 27.21 3.59 1.24
CA LEU A 275 26.47 4.21 0.12
C LEU A 275 27.29 4.21 -1.17
N GLN A 276 28.60 4.49 -1.09
CA GLN A 276 29.51 4.39 -2.24
C GLN A 276 29.64 2.96 -2.78
N VAL A 277 29.71 1.96 -1.88
CA VAL A 277 29.72 0.54 -2.26
C VAL A 277 28.41 0.16 -2.96
N ILE A 278 27.26 0.58 -2.44
CA ILE A 278 25.96 0.32 -3.05
C ILE A 278 25.87 0.97 -4.44
N ARG A 279 26.34 2.22 -4.55
CA ARG A 279 26.33 2.96 -5.83
C ARG A 279 27.25 2.32 -6.88
N SER A 280 28.47 1.98 -6.49
CA SER A 280 29.44 1.31 -7.38
C SER A 280 29.02 -0.12 -7.74
N GLY A 281 28.19 -0.75 -6.87
CA GLY A 281 27.58 -2.05 -7.11
C GLY A 281 26.50 -2.05 -8.19
N GLY A 282 26.12 -0.87 -8.72
CA GLY A 282 25.18 -0.69 -9.83
C GLY A 282 23.81 -0.16 -9.43
N ALA A 283 23.55 0.05 -8.14
CA ALA A 283 22.28 0.66 -7.71
C ALA A 283 22.20 2.12 -8.18
N ASP A 284 21.07 2.49 -8.79
CA ASP A 284 20.79 3.85 -9.28
C ASP A 284 19.77 4.57 -8.42
N ARG A 285 19.00 3.82 -7.60
CA ARG A 285 17.98 4.33 -6.71
C ARG A 285 18.18 3.85 -5.27
N MET A 286 17.94 4.76 -4.32
CA MET A 286 18.05 4.50 -2.89
C MET A 286 16.76 4.90 -2.18
N SER A 287 16.38 4.15 -1.15
CA SER A 287 15.27 4.54 -0.28
C SER A 287 15.82 4.89 1.11
N ILE A 288 15.57 6.11 1.57
CA ILE A 288 15.88 6.58 2.93
C ILE A 288 14.57 6.98 3.58
N ASN A 289 14.09 6.19 4.55
CA ASN A 289 12.73 6.26 5.04
C ASN A 289 12.67 6.89 6.45
N PRO A 290 12.42 8.22 6.57
CA PRO A 290 12.28 8.87 7.86
C PRO A 290 11.08 8.36 8.66
N GLN A 291 9.96 8.14 7.98
CA GLN A 291 8.62 7.86 8.49
C GLN A 291 7.99 9.08 9.19
N THR A 292 8.77 9.86 9.93
CA THR A 292 8.49 11.15 10.54
C THR A 292 9.81 11.87 10.83
N MET A 293 9.77 13.18 10.96
CA MET A 293 10.91 14.01 11.39
C MET A 293 10.76 14.48 12.85
N GLU A 294 9.79 13.92 13.58
CA GLU A 294 9.55 14.23 14.99
C GLU A 294 10.26 13.20 15.89
N ASP A 295 11.34 13.60 16.56
CA ASP A 295 12.16 12.71 17.39
C ASP A 295 11.36 11.98 18.50
N ALA A 296 10.33 12.62 19.05
CA ALA A 296 9.46 11.99 20.04
C ALA A 296 8.64 10.85 19.44
N VAL A 297 8.12 11.02 18.22
CA VAL A 297 7.35 10.02 17.47
C VAL A 297 8.26 8.87 17.03
N LEU A 298 9.49 9.16 16.56
CA LEU A 298 10.50 8.13 16.25
C LEU A 298 10.75 7.23 17.45
N ARG A 299 10.97 7.79 18.63
CA ARG A 299 11.16 7.02 19.89
C ARG A 299 9.93 6.18 20.22
N ALA A 300 8.72 6.75 20.13
CA ALA A 300 7.48 6.03 20.40
C ALA A 300 7.28 4.82 19.44
N CYS A 301 7.79 4.93 18.21
CA CYS A 301 7.77 3.87 17.22
C CYS A 301 8.93 2.86 17.34
N GLY A 302 9.83 2.99 18.32
CA GLY A 302 10.97 2.08 18.49
C GLY A 302 12.09 2.31 17.45
N ARG A 303 12.19 3.52 16.89
CA ARG A 303 13.28 3.94 15.99
C ARG A 303 14.30 4.78 16.78
N PRO A 304 15.55 4.29 16.95
CA PRO A 304 16.54 4.94 17.81
C PRO A 304 17.22 6.17 17.19
N HIS A 305 17.09 6.36 15.87
CA HIS A 305 17.67 7.51 15.17
C HIS A 305 16.83 8.78 15.38
N LYS A 306 17.42 9.92 15.04
CA LYS A 306 16.81 11.24 15.09
C LYS A 306 16.59 11.81 13.69
N ALA A 307 15.81 12.88 13.58
CA ALA A 307 15.63 13.64 12.35
C ALA A 307 16.96 14.10 11.73
N ALA A 308 17.93 14.50 12.55
CA ALA A 308 19.26 14.88 12.10
C ALA A 308 20.01 13.76 11.37
N ASP A 309 19.81 12.49 11.77
CA ASP A 309 20.42 11.34 11.10
C ASP A 309 19.83 11.11 9.71
N VAL A 310 18.55 11.44 9.52
CA VAL A 310 17.89 11.40 8.20
C VAL A 310 18.52 12.41 7.25
N LEU A 311 18.71 13.66 7.73
CA LEU A 311 19.31 14.74 6.94
C LEU A 311 20.76 14.39 6.56
N ARG A 312 21.54 13.85 7.51
CA ARG A 312 22.89 13.36 7.27
C ARG A 312 22.91 12.26 6.19
N ALA A 313 22.11 11.21 6.37
CA ALA A 313 22.05 10.08 5.43
C ALA A 313 21.60 10.51 4.03
N TYR A 314 20.68 11.48 3.92
CA TYR A 314 20.29 12.05 2.64
C TYR A 314 21.45 12.78 1.96
N GLY A 315 22.19 13.63 2.69
CA GLY A 315 23.39 14.33 2.18
C GLY A 315 24.46 13.34 1.73
N GLU A 316 24.81 12.34 2.56
CA GLU A 316 25.77 11.30 2.22
C GLU A 316 25.35 10.48 0.99
N ALA A 317 24.05 10.21 0.81
CA ALA A 317 23.57 9.52 -0.39
C ALA A 317 23.71 10.40 -1.65
N ALA A 318 23.45 11.69 -1.55
CA ALA A 318 23.71 12.63 -2.64
C ALA A 318 25.21 12.72 -2.96
N ASP A 319 26.09 12.78 -1.96
CA ASP A 319 27.54 12.79 -2.11
C ASP A 319 28.05 11.47 -2.72
N ALA A 320 27.41 10.34 -2.44
CA ALA A 320 27.69 9.06 -3.08
C ALA A 320 27.20 8.97 -4.55
N GLY A 321 26.50 9.98 -5.05
CA GLY A 321 26.04 10.09 -6.43
C GLY A 321 24.66 9.50 -6.71
N PHE A 322 23.81 9.35 -5.68
CA PHE A 322 22.40 9.00 -5.89
C PHE A 322 21.59 10.25 -6.23
N SER A 323 21.02 10.27 -7.43
CA SER A 323 20.04 11.31 -7.86
C SER A 323 18.59 10.87 -7.66
N ALA A 324 18.32 9.57 -7.55
CA ALA A 324 17.02 9.00 -7.36
C ALA A 324 16.83 8.50 -5.91
N ILE A 325 16.58 9.43 -4.98
CA ILE A 325 16.32 9.11 -3.57
C ILE A 325 14.81 9.13 -3.32
N ASN A 326 14.29 8.04 -2.76
CA ASN A 326 12.93 7.93 -2.26
C ASN A 326 12.88 8.16 -0.75
N MET A 327 11.86 8.86 -0.27
CA MET A 327 11.65 9.09 1.16
C MET A 327 10.21 8.75 1.54
N ASP A 328 10.03 7.88 2.55
CA ASP A 328 8.71 7.48 3.02
C ASP A 328 8.32 8.21 4.30
N LEU A 329 7.07 8.67 4.35
CA LEU A 329 6.41 9.21 5.53
C LEU A 329 5.18 8.38 5.88
N ILE A 330 4.80 8.32 7.16
CA ILE A 330 3.60 7.63 7.62
C ILE A 330 2.67 8.62 8.32
N ALA A 331 1.48 8.84 7.77
CA ALA A 331 0.39 9.55 8.41
C ALA A 331 -0.29 8.65 9.44
N GLY A 332 -0.52 9.17 10.64
CA GLY A 332 -1.24 8.47 11.71
C GLY A 332 -0.35 7.64 12.65
N LEU A 333 0.96 7.92 12.74
CA LEU A 333 1.83 7.29 13.73
C LEU A 333 1.40 7.61 15.17
N PRO A 334 1.65 6.70 16.15
CA PRO A 334 1.33 6.94 17.54
C PRO A 334 2.07 8.16 18.07
N ALA A 335 1.40 8.97 18.88
CA ALA A 335 1.91 10.22 19.46
C ALA A 335 2.26 11.30 18.43
N ASP A 336 1.94 11.14 17.15
CA ASP A 336 2.07 12.19 16.14
C ASP A 336 0.81 13.09 16.15
N SER A 337 0.95 14.27 15.56
CA SER A 337 -0.11 15.25 15.37
C SER A 337 -0.12 15.76 13.94
N THR A 338 -1.24 16.36 13.52
CA THR A 338 -1.33 17.02 12.21
C THR A 338 -0.21 18.05 12.03
N ALA A 339 0.13 18.82 13.07
CA ALA A 339 1.22 19.79 13.02
C ALA A 339 2.59 19.12 12.88
N GLY A 340 2.85 18.00 13.60
CA GLY A 340 4.08 17.22 13.51
C GLY A 340 4.27 16.61 12.13
N PHE A 341 3.21 16.00 11.60
CA PHE A 341 3.23 15.45 10.24
C PHE A 341 3.50 16.53 9.18
N ARG A 342 2.88 17.72 9.29
CA ARG A 342 3.12 18.84 8.37
C ARG A 342 4.59 19.25 8.40
N ARG A 343 5.18 19.47 9.58
CA ARG A 343 6.62 19.79 9.70
C ARG A 343 7.50 18.70 9.09
N SER A 344 7.16 17.44 9.30
CA SER A 344 7.88 16.31 8.73
C SER A 344 7.83 16.32 7.20
N LEU A 345 6.66 16.53 6.62
CA LEU A 345 6.48 16.63 5.17
C LEU A 345 7.24 17.81 4.59
N ASP A 346 7.11 19.00 5.19
CA ASP A 346 7.77 20.21 4.72
C ASP A 346 9.29 20.07 4.76
N THR A 347 9.83 19.46 5.82
CA THR A 347 11.27 19.19 5.96
C THR A 347 11.75 18.23 4.87
N VAL A 348 11.03 17.14 4.63
CA VAL A 348 11.38 16.17 3.59
C VAL A 348 11.23 16.77 2.18
N ALA A 349 10.17 17.53 1.94
CA ALA A 349 9.94 18.17 0.65
C ALA A 349 10.99 19.22 0.31
N ALA A 350 11.52 19.94 1.32
CA ALA A 350 12.62 20.90 1.15
C ALA A 350 13.95 20.27 0.71
N LEU A 351 14.14 18.96 0.89
CA LEU A 351 15.29 18.21 0.36
C LEU A 351 15.15 17.91 -1.14
N HIS A 352 13.99 18.12 -1.73
CA HIS A 352 13.69 17.82 -3.14
C HIS A 352 14.04 16.37 -3.56
N PRO A 353 13.65 15.33 -2.79
CA PRO A 353 13.93 13.96 -3.21
C PRO A 353 13.18 13.64 -4.50
N ALA A 354 13.70 12.66 -5.26
CA ALA A 354 13.07 12.24 -6.52
C ALA A 354 11.65 11.67 -6.32
N ASN A 355 11.38 11.11 -5.15
CA ASN A 355 10.07 10.60 -4.77
C ASN A 355 9.80 10.78 -3.27
N ILE A 356 8.55 11.07 -2.94
CA ILE A 356 8.02 11.03 -1.57
C ILE A 356 6.84 10.09 -1.56
N THR A 357 6.89 9.03 -0.74
CA THR A 357 5.76 8.14 -0.53
C THR A 357 5.11 8.46 0.81
N VAL A 358 3.82 8.77 0.78
CA VAL A 358 3.02 8.96 1.98
C VAL A 358 2.19 7.71 2.23
N HIS A 359 2.53 7.01 3.30
CA HIS A 359 1.77 5.87 3.80
C HIS A 359 0.74 6.33 4.83
N THR A 360 -0.39 5.66 4.87
CA THR A 360 -1.32 5.73 5.99
C THR A 360 -1.10 4.53 6.90
N LEU A 361 -0.98 4.75 8.20
CA LEU A 361 -0.79 3.68 9.17
C LEU A 361 -1.88 2.61 9.02
N ALA A 362 -1.45 1.36 8.86
CA ALA A 362 -2.32 0.19 8.84
C ALA A 362 -1.97 -0.73 10.01
N LEU A 363 -2.93 -0.94 10.90
CA LEU A 363 -2.77 -1.86 12.02
C LEU A 363 -2.93 -3.30 11.55
N LYS A 364 -1.86 -4.06 11.53
CA LYS A 364 -1.83 -5.45 11.06
C LYS A 364 -1.47 -6.40 12.19
N LYS A 365 -2.04 -7.60 12.17
CA LYS A 365 -1.62 -8.70 13.03
C LYS A 365 -0.11 -8.93 12.87
N GLY A 366 0.59 -9.08 13.99
CA GLY A 366 2.05 -9.23 14.03
C GLY A 366 2.83 -7.93 14.18
N ALA A 367 2.20 -6.76 14.19
CA ALA A 367 2.79 -5.52 14.67
C ALA A 367 2.44 -5.32 16.15
N ASP A 368 3.41 -4.88 16.97
CA ASP A 368 3.18 -4.64 18.41
C ASP A 368 2.07 -3.61 18.64
N LEU A 369 1.98 -2.63 17.76
CA LEU A 369 0.95 -1.58 17.81
C LEU A 369 -0.46 -2.10 17.55
N PHE A 370 -0.62 -3.26 16.90
CA PHE A 370 -1.94 -3.88 16.70
C PHE A 370 -2.63 -4.23 18.02
N GLU A 371 -1.87 -4.66 19.01
CA GLU A 371 -2.37 -5.04 20.33
C GLU A 371 -2.55 -3.82 21.24
N ARG A 372 -1.61 -2.88 21.20
CA ARG A 372 -1.60 -1.72 22.12
C ARG A 372 -2.61 -0.66 21.77
N ARG A 373 -2.72 -0.28 20.49
CA ARG A 373 -3.62 0.78 19.95
C ARG A 373 -3.63 2.10 20.74
N GLU A 374 -2.52 2.43 21.38
CA GLU A 374 -2.42 3.58 22.25
C GLU A 374 -1.97 4.83 21.49
N ASN A 375 -2.50 5.98 21.87
CA ASN A 375 -2.08 7.30 21.40
C ASN A 375 -2.13 7.47 19.85
N LEU A 376 -3.10 6.85 19.20
CA LEU A 376 -3.28 6.99 17.75
C LEU A 376 -4.06 8.28 17.44
N PRO A 377 -3.65 9.04 16.40
CA PRO A 377 -4.45 10.15 15.87
C PRO A 377 -5.84 9.67 15.42
N SER A 378 -6.82 10.58 15.51
CA SER A 378 -8.17 10.29 15.01
C SER A 378 -8.20 10.11 13.49
N ALA A 379 -9.26 9.48 12.97
CA ALA A 379 -9.46 9.38 11.53
C ALA A 379 -9.54 10.77 10.85
N GLY A 380 -10.06 11.77 11.56
CA GLY A 380 -10.09 13.16 11.10
C GLY A 380 -8.70 13.77 10.97
N ASP A 381 -7.83 13.57 11.98
CA ASP A 381 -6.44 14.04 11.93
C ASP A 381 -5.68 13.40 10.76
N VAL A 382 -5.86 12.09 10.56
CA VAL A 382 -5.22 11.37 9.45
C VAL A 382 -5.74 11.87 8.09
N ALA A 383 -7.03 12.19 7.99
CA ALA A 383 -7.60 12.79 6.78
C ALA A 383 -6.93 14.13 6.45
N GLU A 384 -6.72 14.97 7.47
CA GLU A 384 -6.05 16.25 7.31
C GLU A 384 -4.57 16.09 6.92
N MET A 385 -3.85 15.14 7.51
CA MET A 385 -2.45 14.81 7.15
C MET A 385 -2.35 14.40 5.67
N VAL A 386 -3.20 13.48 5.21
CA VAL A 386 -3.19 12.98 3.84
C VAL A 386 -3.58 14.08 2.84
N ALA A 387 -4.60 14.89 3.17
CA ALA A 387 -5.02 16.01 2.34
C ALA A 387 -3.91 17.08 2.21
N TYR A 388 -3.25 17.41 3.32
CA TYR A 388 -2.11 18.33 3.32
C TYR A 388 -0.97 17.80 2.44
N ALA A 389 -0.64 16.52 2.54
CA ALA A 389 0.41 15.91 1.74
C ALA A 389 0.08 15.98 0.23
N GLU A 390 -1.13 15.59 -0.16
CA GLU A 390 -1.55 15.67 -1.57
C GLU A 390 -1.47 17.11 -2.10
N GLN A 391 -1.99 18.08 -1.34
CA GLN A 391 -1.98 19.48 -1.75
C GLN A 391 -0.56 20.04 -1.88
N THR A 392 0.28 19.83 -0.88
CA THR A 392 1.66 20.35 -0.82
C THR A 392 2.52 19.72 -1.94
N LEU A 393 2.50 18.40 -2.09
CA LEU A 393 3.32 17.73 -3.09
C LEU A 393 2.89 18.09 -4.51
N ARG A 394 1.58 18.23 -4.78
CA ARG A 394 1.10 18.73 -6.08
C ARG A 394 1.54 20.17 -6.36
N ALA A 395 1.49 21.05 -5.36
CA ALA A 395 1.95 22.43 -5.49
C ALA A 395 3.45 22.53 -5.82
N LEU A 396 4.25 21.57 -5.33
CA LEU A 396 5.68 21.43 -5.63
C LEU A 396 5.97 20.71 -6.95
N GLY A 397 4.94 20.32 -7.71
CA GLY A 397 5.09 19.68 -9.03
C GLY A 397 5.23 18.16 -9.01
N TYR A 398 5.15 17.50 -7.86
CA TYR A 398 5.12 16.03 -7.78
C TYR A 398 3.85 15.49 -8.44
N LYS A 399 3.98 14.34 -9.10
CA LYS A 399 2.88 13.63 -9.76
C LYS A 399 2.71 12.25 -9.17
N PRO A 400 1.48 11.83 -8.81
CA PRO A 400 1.27 10.51 -8.25
C PRO A 400 1.48 9.43 -9.32
N TYR A 401 2.24 8.38 -8.98
CA TYR A 401 2.47 7.23 -9.87
C TYR A 401 2.10 5.90 -9.23
N TYR A 402 1.98 5.88 -7.90
CA TYR A 402 1.69 4.69 -7.11
C TYR A 402 0.49 4.92 -6.21
N LEU A 403 -0.42 3.94 -6.17
CA LEU A 403 -1.62 3.98 -5.34
C LEU A 403 -1.93 2.59 -4.80
N TYR A 404 -1.91 2.47 -3.49
CA TYR A 404 -2.23 1.22 -2.83
C TYR A 404 -3.04 1.47 -1.55
N ARG A 405 -4.09 0.69 -1.34
CA ARG A 405 -4.87 0.69 -0.10
C ARG A 405 -4.61 -0.60 0.67
N GLN A 406 -4.68 -0.54 1.97
CA GLN A 406 -4.61 -1.72 2.83
C GLN A 406 -5.90 -1.86 3.61
N LYS A 407 -6.12 -3.06 4.14
CA LYS A 407 -7.17 -3.27 5.14
C LYS A 407 -6.73 -2.64 6.46
N TYR A 408 -7.70 -2.19 7.25
CA TYR A 408 -7.44 -1.63 8.59
C TYR A 408 -6.54 -0.39 8.60
N MET A 409 -6.53 0.37 7.51
CA MET A 409 -5.92 1.70 7.50
C MET A 409 -6.79 2.68 8.29
N SER A 410 -6.15 3.58 9.01
CA SER A 410 -6.86 4.68 9.68
C SER A 410 -7.66 5.48 8.65
N GLY A 411 -8.96 5.69 8.90
CA GLY A 411 -9.86 6.42 7.99
C GLY A 411 -10.07 5.78 6.61
N SER A 412 -9.62 4.53 6.37
CA SER A 412 -9.69 3.86 5.06
C SER A 412 -9.01 4.63 3.91
N PHE A 413 -7.98 5.41 4.22
CA PHE A 413 -7.18 6.16 3.25
C PHE A 413 -6.23 5.25 2.46
N GLU A 414 -5.32 5.85 1.72
CA GLU A 414 -4.41 5.18 0.78
C GLU A 414 -2.94 5.50 1.08
N ASN A 415 -2.06 4.73 0.44
CA ASN A 415 -0.64 5.04 0.28
C ASN A 415 -0.43 5.58 -1.13
N VAL A 416 0.29 6.68 -1.26
CA VAL A 416 0.55 7.37 -2.52
C VAL A 416 2.04 7.68 -2.63
N GLY A 417 2.63 7.36 -3.77
CA GLY A 417 3.99 7.73 -4.12
C GLY A 417 4.02 8.51 -5.43
#